data_c5230c89ed2de6f726578f9784c3f468
#
_entry.id   c5230c89ed2de6f726578f9784c3f468
#
_cell.length_a   1.000
_cell.length_b   1.000
_cell.length_c   1.000
_cell.angle_alpha   90.00
_cell.angle_beta   90.00
_cell.angle_gamma   90.00
#
_symmetry.space_group_name_H-M   'P 1'
#
loop_
_entity.id
_entity.type
_entity.pdbx_description
1 polymer ?
#
loop_
_entity_poly.entity_id
_entity_poly.type
_entity_poly.pdbx_seq_one_letter_code
_entity_poly.pdbx_strand_id
1 'polypeptide(L)'
;MQKVIFYTKLNCSLCDKAYQMLIDLVLDFPLEIDVLDITHSHNKLEAVYGHRIPVIALPNAGAELEWPFSVDDIKTYLKQS
;
A
#
# COMPACT_ATOMS: atom_id res chain seq x y z
N MET A 1 17.01 0.66 -2.84
CA MET A 1 15.69 1.14 -3.26
C MET A 1 14.67 0.78 -2.19
N GLN A 2 13.83 1.73 -1.82
CA GLN A 2 12.78 1.52 -0.82
C GLN A 2 11.72 0.58 -1.37
N LYS A 3 11.33 -0.43 -0.60
CA LYS A 3 10.26 -1.35 -0.98
C LYS A 3 9.02 -1.09 -0.15
N VAL A 4 7.86 -1.08 -0.79
CA VAL A 4 6.57 -0.99 -0.12
C VAL A 4 5.68 -2.12 -0.59
N ILE A 5 4.80 -2.58 0.29
CA ILE A 5 3.78 -3.58 -0.03
C ILE A 5 2.45 -2.85 -0.11
N PHE A 6 1.73 -3.04 -1.21
CA PHE A 6 0.44 -2.40 -1.43
C PHE A 6 -0.65 -3.47 -1.48
N TYR A 7 -1.48 -3.51 -0.44
CA TYR A 7 -2.59 -4.46 -0.36
C TYR A 7 -3.81 -3.87 -1.05
N THR A 8 -4.36 -4.61 -2.01
CA THR A 8 -5.44 -4.14 -2.87
C THR A 8 -6.35 -5.31 -3.27
N LYS A 9 -7.39 -5.01 -4.03
CA LYS A 9 -8.21 -6.01 -4.72
C LYS A 9 -8.79 -5.37 -5.97
N LEU A 10 -9.35 -6.21 -6.86
CA LEU A 10 -10.03 -5.73 -8.05
C LEU A 10 -11.31 -4.98 -7.67
N ASN A 11 -11.72 -4.06 -8.52
CA ASN A 11 -12.96 -3.28 -8.35
C ASN A 11 -12.98 -2.43 -7.07
N CYS A 12 -11.82 -1.91 -6.70
CA CYS A 12 -11.69 -1.05 -5.54
C CYS A 12 -11.27 0.34 -6.00
N SER A 13 -12.21 1.29 -6.04
CA SER A 13 -11.92 2.64 -6.53
C SER A 13 -10.95 3.38 -5.61
N LEU A 14 -11.02 3.17 -4.32
CA LEU A 14 -10.08 3.78 -3.38
C LEU A 14 -8.67 3.23 -3.56
N CYS A 15 -8.57 1.94 -3.88
CA CYS A 15 -7.28 1.31 -4.18
C CYS A 15 -6.66 1.92 -5.43
N ASP A 16 -7.47 2.21 -6.44
CA ASP A 16 -7.01 2.85 -7.67
C ASP A 16 -6.43 4.24 -7.37
N LYS A 17 -7.10 4.99 -6.51
CA LYS A 17 -6.62 6.32 -6.10
C LYS A 17 -5.30 6.21 -5.34
N ALA A 18 -5.22 5.26 -4.42
CA ALA A 18 -4.00 5.06 -3.63
C ALA A 18 -2.83 4.63 -4.51
N TYR A 19 -3.10 3.74 -5.47
CA TYR A 19 -2.06 3.29 -6.39
C TYR A 19 -1.53 4.45 -7.23
N GLN A 20 -2.42 5.32 -7.69
CA GLN A 20 -2.00 6.49 -8.45
C GLN A 20 -1.08 7.41 -7.62
N MET A 21 -1.38 7.56 -6.33
CA MET A 21 -0.51 8.32 -5.44
C MET A 21 0.89 7.71 -5.37
N LEU A 22 0.98 6.39 -5.29
CA LEU A 22 2.27 5.70 -5.26
C LEU A 22 3.02 5.87 -6.59
N ILE A 23 2.32 5.76 -7.71
CA ILE A 23 2.94 5.92 -9.03
C ILE A 23 3.49 7.34 -9.19
N ASP A 24 2.73 8.34 -8.77
CA ASP A 24 3.18 9.72 -8.83
C ASP A 24 4.41 9.94 -7.94
N LEU A 25 4.43 9.30 -6.79
CA LEU A 25 5.53 9.43 -5.84
C LEU A 25 6.82 8.80 -6.37
N VAL A 26 6.72 7.74 -7.19
CA VAL A 26 7.88 7.07 -7.77
C VAL A 26 8.71 8.03 -8.62
N LEU A 27 8.09 9.06 -9.18
CA LEU A 27 8.80 10.07 -9.98
C LEU A 27 9.84 10.84 -9.14
N ASP A 28 9.59 10.99 -7.84
CA ASP A 28 10.46 11.73 -6.94
C ASP A 28 11.25 10.81 -6.00
N PHE A 29 10.72 9.64 -5.71
CA PHE A 29 11.32 8.67 -4.80
C PHE A 29 11.44 7.33 -5.48
N PRO A 30 12.63 6.75 -5.60
CA PRO A 30 12.75 5.39 -6.16
C PRO A 30 12.09 4.39 -5.20
N LEU A 31 10.97 3.84 -5.63
CA LEU A 31 10.22 2.86 -4.86
C LEU A 31 10.06 1.57 -5.67
N GLU A 32 10.13 0.45 -4.98
CA GLU A 32 9.70 -0.83 -5.51
C GLU A 32 8.34 -1.14 -4.88
N ILE A 33 7.30 -1.20 -5.69
CA ILE A 33 5.94 -1.42 -5.21
C ILE A 33 5.57 -2.88 -5.44
N ASP A 34 5.36 -3.62 -4.35
CA ASP A 34 4.94 -5.01 -4.41
C ASP A 34 3.42 -5.03 -4.21
N VAL A 35 2.68 -5.22 -5.29
CA VAL A 35 1.21 -5.19 -5.27
C VAL A 35 0.70 -6.58 -4.91
N LEU A 36 -0.04 -6.68 -3.82
CA LEU A 36 -0.63 -7.94 -3.37
C LEU A 36 -2.15 -7.85 -3.42
N ASP A 37 -2.75 -8.73 -4.22
CA ASP A 37 -4.20 -8.87 -4.26
C ASP A 37 -4.62 -9.75 -3.10
N ILE A 38 -5.40 -9.18 -2.18
CA ILE A 38 -5.80 -9.89 -0.95
C ILE A 38 -6.81 -11.00 -1.20
N THR A 39 -7.40 -11.03 -2.40
CA THR A 39 -8.38 -12.05 -2.76
C THR A 39 -7.77 -13.27 -3.44
N HIS A 40 -6.45 -13.26 -3.68
CA HIS A 40 -5.77 -14.41 -4.27
C HIS A 40 -5.93 -15.63 -3.38
N SER A 41 -6.23 -16.77 -4.01
CA SER A 41 -6.42 -18.01 -3.28
C SER A 41 -5.17 -18.39 -2.51
N HIS A 42 -5.35 -19.10 -1.42
CA HIS A 42 -4.29 -19.63 -0.54
C HIS A 42 -3.69 -18.64 0.43
N ASN A 43 -3.94 -17.34 0.31
CA ASN A 43 -3.54 -16.45 1.36
C ASN A 43 -4.77 -16.08 2.20
N LYS A 44 -4.54 -15.68 3.44
CA LYS A 44 -5.63 -15.32 4.35
C LYS A 44 -5.71 -13.81 4.51
N LEU A 45 -5.16 -13.07 3.55
CA LEU A 45 -5.08 -11.63 3.64
C LEU A 45 -6.44 -10.96 3.61
N GLU A 46 -7.41 -11.56 2.90
CA GLU A 46 -8.75 -11.00 2.84
C GLU A 46 -9.41 -10.92 4.22
N ALA A 47 -9.17 -11.92 5.07
CA ALA A 47 -9.71 -11.90 6.42
C ALA A 47 -9.12 -10.77 7.25
N VAL A 48 -7.85 -10.43 7.02
CA VAL A 48 -7.15 -9.39 7.77
C VAL A 48 -7.40 -8.00 7.18
N TYR A 49 -7.39 -7.88 5.86
CA TYR A 49 -7.39 -6.60 5.18
C TYR A 49 -8.67 -6.27 4.41
N GLY A 50 -9.64 -7.16 4.36
CA GLY A 50 -10.84 -7.00 3.52
C GLY A 50 -11.59 -5.69 3.71
N HIS A 51 -11.61 -5.15 4.93
CA HIS A 51 -12.27 -3.88 5.24
C HIS A 51 -11.28 -2.74 5.47
N ARG A 52 -10.00 -3.00 5.26
CA ARG A 52 -8.94 -2.03 5.57
C ARG A 52 -8.26 -1.47 4.33
N ILE A 53 -8.37 -2.14 3.19
CA ILE A 53 -7.69 -1.72 1.96
C ILE A 53 -8.26 -0.40 1.44
N PRO A 54 -7.42 0.41 0.77
CA PRO A 54 -6.01 0.16 0.46
C PRO A 54 -5.12 0.33 1.68
N VAL A 55 -4.11 -0.53 1.79
CA VAL A 55 -3.13 -0.49 2.89
C VAL A 55 -1.74 -0.50 2.30
N ILE A 56 -0.86 0.32 2.86
CA ILE A 56 0.56 0.35 2.49
C ILE A 56 1.36 -0.13 3.68
N ALA A 57 2.29 -1.05 3.45
CA ALA A 57 3.14 -1.60 4.50
C ALA A 57 4.60 -1.57 4.09
N LEU A 58 5.47 -1.51 5.09
CA LEU A 58 6.91 -1.65 4.90
C LEU A 58 7.30 -3.06 5.34
N PRO A 59 8.19 -3.75 4.60
CA PRO A 59 8.53 -5.14 4.92
C PRO A 59 9.04 -5.35 6.35
N ASN A 60 9.73 -4.35 6.90
CA ASN A 60 10.36 -4.47 8.21
C ASN A 60 9.73 -3.59 9.29
N ALA A 61 8.65 -2.90 8.97
CA ALA A 61 7.96 -2.05 9.94
C ALA A 61 6.76 -2.78 10.52
N GLY A 62 6.48 -2.56 11.81
CA GLY A 62 5.33 -3.18 12.44
C GLY A 62 4.02 -2.45 12.15
N ALA A 63 4.09 -1.14 11.91
CA ALA A 63 2.90 -0.33 11.65
C ALA A 63 2.58 -0.31 10.16
N GLU A 64 1.30 -0.19 9.85
CA GLU A 64 0.80 -0.10 8.49
C GLU A 64 0.10 1.23 8.30
N LEU A 65 0.04 1.71 7.05
CA LEU A 65 -0.66 2.94 6.70
C LEU A 65 -1.97 2.57 6.04
N GLU A 66 -3.09 2.90 6.69
CA GLU A 66 -4.43 2.59 6.20
C GLU A 66 -5.08 3.81 5.57
N TRP A 67 -5.97 3.56 4.63
CA TRP A 67 -6.77 4.62 4.01
C TRP A 67 -7.73 5.23 5.05
N PRO A 68 -7.97 6.56 5.04
CA PRO A 68 -7.45 7.51 4.05
C PRO A 68 -6.05 8.01 4.40
N PHE A 69 -5.27 8.31 3.36
CA PHE A 69 -3.97 8.93 3.52
C PHE A 69 -3.70 9.86 2.33
N SER A 70 -2.81 10.83 2.54
CA SER A 70 -2.36 11.75 1.50
C SER A 70 -0.97 11.34 1.03
N VAL A 71 -0.48 12.00 -0.03
CA VAL A 71 0.90 11.80 -0.47
C VAL A 71 1.86 12.16 0.65
N ASP A 72 1.58 13.22 1.41
CA ASP A 72 2.44 13.60 2.53
C ASP A 72 2.44 12.54 3.64
N ASP A 73 1.29 11.90 3.88
CA ASP A 73 1.21 10.80 4.83
C ASP A 73 2.10 9.64 4.40
N ILE A 74 2.11 9.32 3.10
CA ILE A 74 2.95 8.26 2.56
C ILE A 74 4.43 8.63 2.75
N LYS A 75 4.81 9.87 2.43
CA LYS A 75 6.18 10.32 2.59
C LYS A 75 6.66 10.21 4.03
N THR A 76 5.81 10.64 4.97
CA THR A 76 6.13 10.56 6.40
C THR A 76 6.30 9.10 6.83
N TYR A 77 5.40 8.24 6.36
CA TYR A 77 5.44 6.82 6.68
C TYR A 77 6.73 6.17 6.17
N LEU A 78 7.14 6.51 4.95
CA LEU A 78 8.35 5.94 4.35
C LEU A 78 9.61 6.33 5.10
N LYS A 79 9.61 7.48 5.77
CA LYS A 79 10.77 7.92 6.55
C LYS A 79 10.99 7.09 7.80
N GLN A 80 10.06 6.26 8.17
CA GLN A 80 10.16 5.40 9.35
C GLN A 80 10.97 4.12 9.09
N SER A 81 11.27 3.83 7.87
CA SER A 81 11.99 2.61 7.51
C SER A 81 13.51 2.73 7.66
#